data_5fcfedd60ffc05cc71c360c09dcca1d6
#
_entry.id   5fcfedd60ffc05cc71c360c09dcca1d6
#
_cell.length_a   1.000
_cell.length_b   1.000
_cell.length_c   1.000
_cell.angle_alpha   90.00
_cell.angle_beta   90.00
_cell.angle_gamma   90.00
#
_symmetry.space_group_name_H-M   'P 1'
#
loop_
_entity.id
_entity.type
_entity.pdbx_description
1 polymer ?
#
loop_
_entity_poly.entity_id
_entity_poly.type
_entity_poly.pdbx_seq_one_letter_code
_entity_poly.pdbx_strand_id
1 'polypeptide(L)'
;MLSRRQLRIKAIKALYAHLKSDSDNMIASEKNMMNSIDKTYDLYFQMMTLPVELAHYAQQRQELAKQKKLPTYEDLHPNTRFIDNAVIRMIADSDTVNDRMAARKLGWSKYPELIRTLYNQLAATDYFQAYMSASESSFKADAALLATFFEKELQDCPMLDDVLEEQSILWSDDLGFVLTLVIRTISNMRQSHADVKMLPEFKSDEDAEFVKTLFEKTLINYNERLEYIEKFTRNWDVERIVFMDNLIMATAITELVSFPSIPVKVTLDEYIDIAKFYSTPGSSTFINGVLDKIVEALTEEGKLKKTGRDRKSTRLNSSHGKYLVC
;
A
#
# COMPACT_ATOMS: atom_id res chain seq x y z
N MET A 1 1.75 6.14 6.23
CA MET A 1 1.33 7.37 5.52
C MET A 1 0.95 7.00 4.09
N LEU A 2 -0.34 7.00 3.81
CA LEU A 2 -0.83 6.76 2.45
C LEU A 2 -0.38 7.88 1.52
N SER A 3 0.08 7.52 0.32
CA SER A 3 0.41 8.50 -0.71
C SER A 3 -0.87 9.05 -1.36
N ARG A 4 -0.80 10.24 -1.96
CA ARG A 4 -1.96 10.76 -2.73
C ARG A 4 -2.36 9.84 -3.88
N ARG A 5 -1.43 9.04 -4.43
CA ARG A 5 -1.76 7.99 -5.40
C ARG A 5 -2.68 6.94 -4.80
N GLN A 6 -2.35 6.42 -3.61
CA GLN A 6 -3.20 5.45 -2.93
C GLN A 6 -4.58 6.04 -2.59
N LEU A 7 -4.63 7.29 -2.18
CA LEU A 7 -5.90 7.98 -1.91
C LEU A 7 -6.77 8.11 -3.18
N ARG A 8 -6.17 8.41 -4.35
CA ARG A 8 -6.87 8.40 -5.64
C ARG A 8 -7.44 7.02 -5.97
N ILE A 9 -6.64 5.97 -5.77
CA ILE A 9 -7.08 4.58 -5.99
C ILE A 9 -8.25 4.23 -5.09
N LYS A 10 -8.19 4.59 -3.79
CA LYS A 10 -9.31 4.37 -2.84
C LYS A 10 -10.57 5.13 -3.26
N ALA A 11 -10.43 6.39 -3.71
CA ALA A 11 -11.56 7.15 -4.23
C ALA A 11 -12.17 6.49 -5.49
N ILE A 12 -11.35 6.06 -6.46
CA ILE A 12 -11.82 5.38 -7.69
C ILE A 12 -12.55 4.08 -7.34
N LYS A 13 -11.99 3.25 -6.44
CA LYS A 13 -12.64 2.00 -6.01
C LYS A 13 -14.00 2.26 -5.33
N ALA A 14 -14.07 3.27 -4.47
CA ALA A 14 -15.32 3.64 -3.80
C ALA A 14 -16.36 4.20 -4.78
N LEU A 15 -15.93 5.02 -5.74
CA LEU A 15 -16.77 5.52 -6.82
C LEU A 15 -17.30 4.38 -7.69
N TYR A 16 -16.42 3.43 -8.05
CA TYR A 16 -16.81 2.23 -8.81
C TYR A 16 -17.87 1.43 -8.07
N ALA A 17 -17.65 1.14 -6.78
CA ALA A 17 -18.58 0.40 -5.97
C ALA A 17 -19.93 1.13 -5.83
N HIS A 18 -19.92 2.46 -5.62
CA HIS A 18 -21.12 3.27 -5.52
C HIS A 18 -21.93 3.27 -6.82
N LEU A 19 -21.27 3.56 -7.96
CA LEU A 19 -21.90 3.66 -9.27
C LEU A 19 -22.39 2.33 -9.84
N LYS A 20 -21.87 1.20 -9.34
CA LYS A 20 -22.30 -0.16 -9.71
C LYS A 20 -23.29 -0.78 -8.73
N SER A 21 -23.48 -0.16 -7.58
CA SER A 21 -24.51 -0.57 -6.63
C SER A 21 -25.81 0.20 -6.90
N ASP A 22 -26.94 -0.39 -6.49
CA ASP A 22 -28.23 0.29 -6.53
C ASP A 22 -28.41 1.30 -5.37
N SER A 23 -27.32 1.72 -4.73
CA SER A 23 -27.34 2.60 -3.56
C SER A 23 -27.11 4.05 -3.94
N ASP A 24 -28.05 4.91 -3.62
CA ASP A 24 -27.92 6.37 -3.78
C ASP A 24 -27.32 7.05 -2.52
N ASN A 25 -26.84 6.27 -1.55
CA ASN A 25 -26.35 6.81 -0.28
C ASN A 25 -24.84 7.18 -0.37
N MET A 26 -24.57 8.40 -0.81
CA MET A 26 -23.21 8.96 -0.91
C MET A 26 -22.49 8.97 0.44
N ILE A 27 -23.16 9.30 1.55
CA ILE A 27 -22.56 9.34 2.89
C ILE A 27 -22.07 7.97 3.32
N ALA A 28 -22.86 6.92 3.06
CA ALA A 28 -22.45 5.55 3.35
C ALA A 28 -21.24 5.13 2.51
N SER A 29 -21.20 5.51 1.24
CA SER A 29 -20.08 5.19 0.34
C SER A 29 -18.80 5.93 0.72
N GLU A 30 -18.88 7.20 1.12
CA GLU A 30 -17.75 7.95 1.68
C GLU A 30 -17.21 7.28 2.95
N LYS A 31 -18.11 6.92 3.88
CA LYS A 31 -17.72 6.20 5.10
C LYS A 31 -17.03 4.88 4.79
N ASN A 32 -17.51 4.14 3.79
CA ASN A 32 -16.88 2.88 3.35
C ASN A 32 -15.48 3.14 2.75
N MET A 33 -15.32 4.21 1.97
CA MET A 33 -14.04 4.65 1.45
C MET A 33 -13.05 4.94 2.59
N MET A 34 -13.46 5.75 3.57
CA MET A 34 -12.62 6.08 4.73
C MET A 34 -12.28 4.84 5.55
N ASN A 35 -13.24 3.92 5.73
CA ASN A 35 -12.98 2.63 6.37
C ASN A 35 -11.95 1.80 5.58
N SER A 36 -11.97 1.82 4.24
CA SER A 36 -10.98 1.10 3.44
C SER A 36 -9.57 1.66 3.61
N ILE A 37 -9.45 2.96 3.83
CA ILE A 37 -8.17 3.64 4.14
C ILE A 37 -7.66 3.19 5.52
N ASP A 38 -8.53 3.25 6.55
CA ASP A 38 -8.21 2.80 7.89
C ASP A 38 -7.84 1.31 7.94
N LYS A 39 -8.47 0.46 7.10
CA LYS A 39 -8.11 -0.94 6.92
C LYS A 39 -6.71 -1.15 6.30
N THR A 40 -6.30 -0.31 5.34
CA THR A 40 -4.91 -0.33 4.85
C THR A 40 -3.92 0.00 5.97
N TYR A 41 -4.30 0.91 6.85
CA TYR A 41 -3.50 1.26 8.03
C TYR A 41 -3.46 0.11 9.04
N ASP A 42 -4.55 -0.63 9.24
CA ASP A 42 -4.57 -1.87 10.03
C ASP A 42 -3.60 -2.92 9.44
N LEU A 43 -3.58 -3.12 8.12
CA LEU A 43 -2.65 -4.04 7.46
C LEU A 43 -1.19 -3.66 7.72
N TYR A 44 -0.88 -2.36 7.76
CA TYR A 44 0.48 -1.90 8.06
C TYR A 44 0.94 -2.35 9.46
N PHE A 45 0.07 -2.26 10.48
CA PHE A 45 0.37 -2.77 11.82
C PHE A 45 0.44 -4.30 11.85
N GLN A 46 -0.48 -4.96 11.17
CA GLN A 46 -0.48 -6.43 11.05
C GLN A 46 0.86 -6.92 10.49
N MET A 47 1.35 -6.32 9.41
CA MET A 47 2.62 -6.70 8.80
C MET A 47 3.82 -6.36 9.68
N MET A 48 3.78 -5.25 10.44
CA MET A 48 4.85 -4.91 11.38
C MET A 48 5.07 -5.97 12.45
N THR A 49 4.03 -6.70 12.87
CA THR A 49 4.14 -7.74 13.90
C THR A 49 4.55 -9.12 13.37
N LEU A 50 4.57 -9.32 12.05
CA LEU A 50 4.93 -10.61 11.45
C LEU A 50 6.32 -11.13 11.91
N PRO A 51 7.40 -10.33 11.97
CA PRO A 51 8.69 -10.80 12.48
C PRO A 51 8.66 -11.25 13.94
N VAL A 52 7.78 -10.66 14.75
CA VAL A 52 7.60 -11.07 16.16
C VAL A 52 7.06 -12.50 16.24
N GLU A 53 6.06 -12.82 15.43
CA GLU A 53 5.49 -14.17 15.38
C GLU A 53 6.48 -15.20 14.81
N LEU A 54 7.30 -14.81 13.83
CA LEU A 54 8.38 -15.67 13.33
C LEU A 54 9.43 -15.97 14.41
N ALA A 55 9.77 -14.96 15.24
CA ALA A 55 10.69 -15.15 16.36
C ALA A 55 10.09 -16.03 17.48
N HIS A 56 8.81 -15.86 17.80
CA HIS A 56 8.08 -16.74 18.71
C HIS A 56 8.07 -18.19 18.22
N TYR A 57 7.80 -18.39 16.93
CA TYR A 57 7.85 -19.73 16.32
C TYR A 57 9.26 -20.34 16.40
N ALA A 58 10.30 -19.55 16.12
CA ALA A 58 11.69 -19.99 16.23
C ALA A 58 12.02 -20.41 17.66
N GLN A 59 11.60 -19.63 18.66
CA GLN A 59 11.79 -19.92 20.07
C GLN A 59 11.08 -21.22 20.48
N GLN A 60 9.81 -21.37 20.13
CA GLN A 60 9.06 -22.60 20.42
C GLN A 60 9.73 -23.83 19.81
N ARG A 61 10.22 -23.71 18.57
CA ARG A 61 10.95 -24.80 17.88
C ARG A 61 12.24 -25.18 18.62
N GLN A 62 13.00 -24.20 19.12
CA GLN A 62 14.20 -24.43 19.89
C GLN A 62 13.88 -25.11 21.25
N GLU A 63 12.83 -24.67 21.94
CA GLU A 63 12.41 -25.31 23.21
C GLU A 63 11.94 -26.76 22.99
N LEU A 64 11.21 -27.04 21.93
CA LEU A 64 10.84 -28.41 21.58
C LEU A 64 12.06 -29.29 21.23
N ALA A 65 13.07 -28.70 20.57
CA ALA A 65 14.31 -29.41 20.23
C ALA A 65 15.09 -29.86 21.49
N LYS A 66 15.15 -29.03 22.53
CA LYS A 66 15.76 -29.38 23.82
C LYS A 66 15.06 -30.56 24.52
N GLN A 67 13.76 -30.78 24.26
CA GLN A 67 12.96 -31.84 24.89
C GLN A 67 13.02 -33.18 24.16
N LYS A 68 13.80 -33.29 23.08
CA LYS A 68 14.00 -34.57 22.38
C LYS A 68 14.58 -35.63 23.33
N LYS A 69 14.27 -36.91 23.12
CA LYS A 69 14.84 -38.02 23.90
C LYS A 69 16.37 -38.08 23.85
N LEU A 70 16.96 -37.66 22.71
CA LEU A 70 18.39 -37.57 22.47
C LEU A 70 18.68 -36.22 21.80
N PRO A 71 18.77 -35.13 22.59
CA PRO A 71 19.08 -33.82 22.02
C PRO A 71 20.55 -33.78 21.59
N THR A 72 20.82 -33.16 20.45
CA THR A 72 22.19 -32.87 19.99
C THR A 72 22.79 -31.70 20.79
N TYR A 73 24.11 -31.48 20.62
CA TYR A 73 24.75 -30.30 21.22
C TYR A 73 24.08 -29.01 20.75
N GLU A 74 23.73 -28.91 19.46
CA GLU A 74 23.05 -27.77 18.87
C GLU A 74 21.61 -27.60 19.39
N ASP A 75 20.90 -28.72 19.68
CA ASP A 75 19.58 -28.67 20.32
C ASP A 75 19.66 -28.06 21.73
N LEU A 76 20.73 -28.32 22.46
CA LEU A 76 20.93 -27.81 23.82
C LEU A 76 21.52 -26.40 23.86
N HIS A 77 22.29 -26.02 22.81
CA HIS A 77 22.95 -24.72 22.67
C HIS A 77 22.55 -24.05 21.35
N PRO A 78 21.24 -23.75 21.14
CA PRO A 78 20.78 -23.19 19.89
C PRO A 78 21.30 -21.76 19.69
N ASN A 79 21.53 -21.40 18.43
CA ASN A 79 21.78 -20.01 18.07
C ASN A 79 20.51 -19.18 18.20
N THR A 80 20.49 -18.26 19.17
CA THR A 80 19.31 -17.42 19.47
C THR A 80 19.31 -16.07 18.75
N ARG A 81 20.28 -15.81 17.87
CA ARG A 81 20.52 -14.49 17.27
C ARG A 81 19.26 -13.89 16.63
N PHE A 82 18.45 -14.69 15.93
CA PHE A 82 17.21 -14.19 15.34
C PHE A 82 16.16 -13.86 16.39
N ILE A 83 16.03 -14.69 17.43
CA ILE A 83 15.11 -14.47 18.56
C ILE A 83 15.54 -13.22 19.36
N ASP A 84 16.85 -12.99 19.45
CA ASP A 84 17.47 -11.87 20.17
C ASP A 84 17.58 -10.59 19.32
N ASN A 85 17.06 -10.59 18.09
CA ASN A 85 17.06 -9.43 17.20
C ASN A 85 16.45 -8.20 17.88
N ALA A 86 17.24 -7.13 18.02
CA ALA A 86 16.85 -5.96 18.79
C ALA A 86 15.68 -5.16 18.15
N VAL A 87 15.52 -5.24 16.81
CA VAL A 87 14.41 -4.62 16.11
C VAL A 87 13.11 -5.37 16.37
N ILE A 88 13.16 -6.73 16.36
CA ILE A 88 11.99 -7.57 16.69
C ILE A 88 11.53 -7.28 18.13
N ARG A 89 12.47 -7.23 19.08
CA ARG A 89 12.16 -6.90 20.47
C ARG A 89 11.52 -5.52 20.61
N MET A 90 12.07 -4.52 19.92
CA MET A 90 11.51 -3.16 19.95
C MET A 90 10.08 -3.14 19.38
N ILE A 91 9.77 -3.93 18.35
CA ILE A 91 8.40 -4.05 17.82
C ILE A 91 7.50 -4.76 18.83
N ALA A 92 7.96 -5.85 19.44
CA ALA A 92 7.20 -6.61 20.41
C ALA A 92 6.85 -5.80 21.68
N ASP A 93 7.77 -4.95 22.11
CA ASP A 93 7.63 -4.10 23.31
C ASP A 93 6.94 -2.75 23.01
N SER A 94 6.60 -2.47 21.75
CA SER A 94 6.02 -1.18 21.35
C SER A 94 4.59 -1.03 21.82
N ASP A 95 4.34 -0.05 22.71
CA ASP A 95 2.97 0.31 23.14
C ASP A 95 2.12 0.75 21.95
N THR A 96 2.68 1.59 21.06
CA THR A 96 1.99 2.08 19.85
C THR A 96 1.49 0.94 18.97
N VAL A 97 2.30 -0.11 18.78
CA VAL A 97 1.93 -1.27 17.96
C VAL A 97 0.90 -2.13 18.68
N ASN A 98 1.17 -2.47 19.94
CA ASN A 98 0.33 -3.36 20.75
C ASN A 98 -1.07 -2.80 20.98
N ASP A 99 -1.21 -1.51 21.26
CA ASP A 99 -2.50 -0.83 21.44
C ASP A 99 -3.37 -0.93 20.18
N ARG A 100 -2.79 -0.67 19.00
CA ARG A 100 -3.54 -0.79 17.74
C ARG A 100 -3.93 -2.24 17.45
N MET A 101 -3.00 -3.19 17.62
CA MET A 101 -3.26 -4.63 17.43
C MET A 101 -4.40 -5.12 18.33
N ALA A 102 -4.38 -4.73 19.60
CA ALA A 102 -5.42 -5.09 20.56
C ALA A 102 -6.78 -4.42 20.24
N ALA A 103 -6.78 -3.11 19.99
CA ALA A 103 -8.00 -2.35 19.68
C ALA A 103 -8.71 -2.85 18.41
N ARG A 104 -7.95 -3.30 17.41
CA ARG A 104 -8.44 -3.79 16.13
C ARG A 104 -8.60 -5.30 16.06
N LYS A 105 -8.19 -6.03 17.11
CA LYS A 105 -8.20 -7.50 17.19
C LYS A 105 -7.43 -8.14 16.03
N LEU A 106 -6.28 -7.54 15.69
CA LEU A 106 -5.37 -8.04 14.69
C LEU A 106 -4.44 -9.10 15.29
N GLY A 107 -3.86 -9.97 14.46
CA GLY A 107 -2.89 -10.97 14.89
C GLY A 107 -2.76 -12.14 13.94
N TRP A 108 -1.77 -12.97 14.21
CA TRP A 108 -1.40 -14.13 13.38
C TRP A 108 -1.75 -15.47 14.01
N SER A 109 -2.28 -15.49 15.23
CA SER A 109 -2.50 -16.71 16.03
C SER A 109 -3.39 -17.77 15.36
N LYS A 110 -4.25 -17.36 14.41
CA LYS A 110 -5.11 -18.25 13.64
C LYS A 110 -4.39 -18.93 12.46
N TYR A 111 -3.19 -18.48 12.12
CA TYR A 111 -2.47 -18.88 10.91
C TYR A 111 -1.09 -19.50 11.19
N PRO A 112 -0.99 -20.52 12.07
CA PRO A 112 0.29 -21.11 12.46
C PRO A 112 1.03 -21.74 11.29
N GLU A 113 0.31 -22.27 10.28
CA GLU A 113 0.91 -22.86 9.09
C GLU A 113 1.61 -21.82 8.20
N LEU A 114 1.03 -20.60 8.07
CA LEU A 114 1.68 -19.51 7.38
C LEU A 114 2.98 -19.14 8.10
N ILE A 115 2.92 -18.95 9.42
CA ILE A 115 4.10 -18.59 10.23
C ILE A 115 5.20 -19.64 10.09
N ARG A 116 4.84 -20.92 10.16
CA ARG A 116 5.77 -22.04 9.96
C ARG A 116 6.41 -22.00 8.57
N THR A 117 5.61 -21.81 7.54
CA THR A 117 6.06 -21.80 6.14
C THR A 117 7.01 -20.64 5.89
N LEU A 118 6.62 -19.42 6.29
CA LEU A 118 7.45 -18.23 6.13
C LEU A 118 8.76 -18.31 6.93
N TYR A 119 8.73 -18.85 8.16
CA TYR A 119 9.95 -19.06 8.91
C TYR A 119 10.90 -20.05 8.23
N ASN A 120 10.38 -21.18 7.72
CA ASN A 120 11.20 -22.17 7.03
C ASN A 120 11.78 -21.61 5.72
N GLN A 121 11.02 -20.83 4.99
CA GLN A 121 11.46 -20.11 3.79
C GLN A 121 12.60 -19.15 4.14
N LEU A 122 12.38 -18.27 5.13
CA LEU A 122 13.41 -17.36 5.63
C LEU A 122 14.67 -18.10 6.06
N ALA A 123 14.53 -19.16 6.85
CA ALA A 123 15.65 -19.95 7.38
C ALA A 123 16.48 -20.64 6.29
N ALA A 124 15.90 -20.91 5.13
CA ALA A 124 16.59 -21.50 3.98
C ALA A 124 17.37 -20.50 3.11
N THR A 125 17.20 -19.18 3.35
CA THR A 125 17.85 -18.15 2.54
C THR A 125 19.32 -17.96 2.92
N ASP A 126 20.17 -17.67 1.92
CA ASP A 126 21.59 -17.41 2.14
C ASP A 126 21.84 -16.19 3.04
N TYR A 127 20.99 -15.14 2.90
CA TYR A 127 21.16 -13.93 3.72
C TYR A 127 20.78 -14.16 5.18
N PHE A 128 19.82 -15.06 5.48
CA PHE A 128 19.52 -15.45 6.86
C PHE A 128 20.67 -16.29 7.45
N GLN A 129 21.21 -17.26 6.70
CA GLN A 129 22.34 -18.07 7.14
C GLN A 129 23.57 -17.18 7.40
N ALA A 130 23.85 -16.22 6.52
CA ALA A 130 24.91 -15.25 6.71
C ALA A 130 24.68 -14.38 7.98
N TYR A 131 23.46 -13.94 8.22
CA TYR A 131 23.09 -13.22 9.44
C TYR A 131 23.29 -14.07 10.69
N MET A 132 22.85 -15.33 10.67
CA MET A 132 22.97 -16.24 11.83
C MET A 132 24.42 -16.60 12.16
N SER A 133 25.31 -16.67 11.16
CA SER A 133 26.73 -17.04 11.33
C SER A 133 27.66 -15.86 11.55
N ALA A 134 27.18 -14.62 11.42
CA ALA A 134 28.03 -13.44 11.59
C ALA A 134 28.54 -13.30 13.05
N SER A 135 29.82 -12.92 13.19
CA SER A 135 30.47 -12.77 14.50
C SER A 135 29.98 -11.56 15.29
N GLU A 136 29.55 -10.49 14.58
CA GLU A 136 29.11 -9.25 15.20
C GLU A 136 27.59 -9.09 15.08
N SER A 137 26.98 -8.55 16.13
CA SER A 137 25.58 -8.15 16.15
C SER A 137 25.46 -6.62 16.16
N SER A 138 24.52 -6.08 15.41
CA SER A 138 24.24 -4.66 15.43
C SER A 138 22.76 -4.41 15.09
N PHE A 139 22.21 -3.36 15.65
CA PHE A 139 20.84 -2.92 15.33
C PHE A 139 20.62 -2.69 13.82
N LYS A 140 21.66 -2.22 13.12
CA LYS A 140 21.63 -2.03 11.67
C LYS A 140 21.53 -3.36 10.91
N ALA A 141 22.28 -4.38 11.35
CA ALA A 141 22.22 -5.72 10.75
C ALA A 141 20.86 -6.38 11.01
N ASP A 142 20.32 -6.18 12.22
CA ASP A 142 19.00 -6.66 12.61
C ASP A 142 17.89 -6.04 11.74
N ALA A 143 17.93 -4.73 11.53
CA ALA A 143 17.01 -4.02 10.65
C ALA A 143 17.16 -4.44 9.18
N ALA A 144 18.39 -4.61 8.70
CA ALA A 144 18.66 -5.01 7.32
C ALA A 144 18.13 -6.42 7.00
N LEU A 145 18.26 -7.37 7.94
CA LEU A 145 17.65 -8.70 7.80
C LEU A 145 16.16 -8.61 7.52
N LEU A 146 15.44 -7.88 8.39
CA LEU A 146 14.00 -7.77 8.30
C LEU A 146 13.57 -7.02 7.03
N ALA A 147 14.24 -5.91 6.68
CA ALA A 147 13.95 -5.19 5.45
C ALA A 147 14.12 -6.09 4.21
N THR A 148 15.20 -6.90 4.17
CA THR A 148 15.43 -7.86 3.08
C THR A 148 14.35 -8.95 3.01
N PHE A 149 13.91 -9.44 4.17
CA PHE A 149 12.81 -10.42 4.24
C PHE A 149 11.52 -9.85 3.65
N PHE A 150 11.12 -8.66 4.06
CA PHE A 150 9.92 -8.00 3.52
C PHE A 150 10.03 -7.70 2.02
N GLU A 151 11.22 -7.36 1.55
CA GLU A 151 11.46 -7.03 0.14
C GLU A 151 11.43 -8.27 -0.77
N LYS A 152 11.99 -9.40 -0.31
CA LYS A 152 12.27 -10.55 -1.18
C LYS A 152 11.27 -11.69 -1.05
N GLU A 153 10.72 -11.91 0.15
CA GLU A 153 9.98 -13.14 0.43
C GLU A 153 8.46 -12.94 0.47
N LEU A 154 7.97 -11.70 0.63
CA LEU A 154 6.56 -11.47 0.90
C LEU A 154 5.75 -10.91 -0.26
N GLN A 155 6.41 -10.34 -1.28
CA GLN A 155 5.71 -9.68 -2.38
C GLN A 155 4.93 -10.67 -3.27
N ASP A 156 5.52 -11.85 -3.50
CA ASP A 156 4.93 -12.90 -4.36
C ASP A 156 4.69 -14.16 -3.52
N CYS A 157 3.98 -14.04 -2.39
CA CYS A 157 3.69 -15.14 -1.47
C CYS A 157 2.18 -15.49 -1.48
N PRO A 158 1.73 -16.45 -2.33
CA PRO A 158 0.30 -16.75 -2.47
C PRO A 158 -0.38 -17.13 -1.16
N MET A 159 0.31 -17.87 -0.27
CA MET A 159 -0.26 -18.22 1.04
C MET A 159 -0.48 -17.00 1.93
N LEU A 160 0.37 -15.97 1.84
CA LEU A 160 0.16 -14.72 2.56
C LEU A 160 -1.03 -13.96 1.97
N ASP A 161 -1.13 -13.89 0.64
CA ASP A 161 -2.24 -13.24 -0.05
C ASP A 161 -3.58 -13.87 0.33
N ASP A 162 -3.68 -15.21 0.30
CA ASP A 162 -4.88 -15.97 0.71
C ASP A 162 -5.28 -15.65 2.15
N VAL A 163 -4.31 -15.63 3.08
CA VAL A 163 -4.56 -15.33 4.50
C VAL A 163 -5.00 -13.88 4.71
N LEU A 164 -4.42 -12.94 3.98
CA LEU A 164 -4.80 -11.53 4.08
C LEU A 164 -6.18 -11.27 3.50
N GLU A 165 -6.54 -11.92 2.38
CA GLU A 165 -7.87 -11.85 1.78
C GLU A 165 -8.94 -12.46 2.70
N GLU A 166 -8.65 -13.58 3.37
CA GLU A 166 -9.53 -14.18 4.39
C GLU A 166 -9.78 -13.21 5.56
N GLN A 167 -8.75 -12.48 6.00
CA GLN A 167 -8.89 -11.52 7.09
C GLN A 167 -9.67 -10.27 6.67
N SER A 168 -9.42 -9.77 5.46
CA SER A 168 -10.10 -8.60 4.93
C SER A 168 -9.93 -8.48 3.41
N ILE A 169 -11.03 -8.58 2.68
CA ILE A 169 -11.05 -8.30 1.24
C ILE A 169 -10.55 -6.91 0.87
N LEU A 170 -10.57 -5.96 1.82
CA LEU A 170 -10.07 -4.60 1.61
C LEU A 170 -8.54 -4.52 1.57
N TRP A 171 -7.83 -5.62 1.86
CA TRP A 171 -6.38 -5.72 1.88
C TRP A 171 -5.78 -6.24 0.56
N SER A 172 -6.59 -6.86 -0.31
CA SER A 172 -6.15 -7.62 -1.49
C SER A 172 -5.14 -6.90 -2.38
N ASP A 173 -5.28 -5.57 -2.56
CA ASP A 173 -4.39 -4.79 -3.45
C ASP A 173 -3.40 -3.90 -2.67
N ASP A 174 -3.41 -3.97 -1.34
CA ASP A 174 -2.67 -3.01 -0.52
C ASP A 174 -1.30 -3.55 -0.06
N LEU A 175 -1.07 -4.89 -0.16
CA LEU A 175 0.11 -5.53 0.40
C LEU A 175 1.42 -4.91 -0.11
N GLY A 176 1.60 -4.80 -1.42
CA GLY A 176 2.82 -4.27 -2.01
C GLY A 176 3.15 -2.85 -1.52
N PHE A 177 2.13 -1.99 -1.42
CA PHE A 177 2.29 -0.66 -0.85
C PHE A 177 2.63 -0.71 0.65
N VAL A 178 1.93 -1.53 1.42
CA VAL A 178 2.17 -1.68 2.86
C VAL A 178 3.57 -2.23 3.14
N LEU A 179 4.07 -3.18 2.36
CA LEU A 179 5.45 -3.67 2.48
C LEU A 179 6.47 -2.53 2.36
N THR A 180 6.25 -1.57 1.44
CA THR A 180 7.12 -0.39 1.32
C THR A 180 7.10 0.49 2.58
N LEU A 181 5.95 0.63 3.24
CA LEU A 181 5.83 1.37 4.50
C LEU A 181 6.55 0.65 5.64
N VAL A 182 6.39 -0.67 5.74
CA VAL A 182 7.07 -1.51 6.75
C VAL A 182 8.59 -1.41 6.58
N ILE A 183 9.11 -1.65 5.38
CA ILE A 183 10.54 -1.55 5.08
C ILE A 183 11.08 -0.16 5.43
N ARG A 184 10.35 0.90 5.07
CA ARG A 184 10.72 2.28 5.40
C ARG A 184 10.76 2.51 6.91
N THR A 185 9.78 1.99 7.64
CA THR A 185 9.72 2.13 9.10
C THR A 185 10.88 1.42 9.76
N ILE A 186 11.12 0.14 9.43
CA ILE A 186 12.23 -0.65 9.95
C ILE A 186 13.59 0.02 9.64
N SER A 187 13.78 0.48 8.40
CA SER A 187 15.02 1.15 7.99
C SER A 187 15.30 2.47 8.72
N ASN A 188 14.24 3.13 9.20
CA ASN A 188 14.35 4.38 9.96
C ASN A 188 14.36 4.17 11.49
N MET A 189 14.17 2.95 11.97
CA MET A 189 14.28 2.66 13.41
C MET A 189 15.71 2.91 13.91
N ARG A 190 15.81 3.30 15.15
CA ARG A 190 17.09 3.55 15.85
C ARG A 190 17.00 2.96 17.24
N GLN A 191 18.07 2.37 17.71
CA GLN A 191 18.13 1.80 19.06
C GLN A 191 17.86 2.82 20.17
N SER A 192 18.08 4.10 19.89
CA SER A 192 17.81 5.20 20.82
C SER A 192 16.33 5.64 20.89
N HIS A 193 15.46 5.10 20.05
CA HIS A 193 14.04 5.41 20.11
C HIS A 193 13.40 4.70 21.32
N ALA A 194 12.55 5.41 22.06
CA ALA A 194 11.82 4.83 23.18
C ALA A 194 10.69 3.90 22.73
N ASP A 195 10.14 4.11 21.51
CA ASP A 195 9.07 3.31 20.91
C ASP A 195 9.24 3.31 19.39
N VAL A 196 8.50 2.41 18.70
CA VAL A 196 8.44 2.35 17.23
C VAL A 196 7.72 3.59 16.72
N LYS A 197 8.40 4.35 15.87
CA LYS A 197 7.80 5.50 15.20
C LYS A 197 7.02 5.06 13.96
N MET A 198 5.78 4.65 14.16
CA MET A 198 4.88 4.32 13.06
C MET A 198 4.60 5.55 12.21
N LEU A 199 4.52 5.34 10.89
CA LEU A 199 4.12 6.40 9.96
C LEU A 199 2.64 6.72 10.19
N PRO A 200 2.21 8.00 10.18
CA PRO A 200 0.80 8.34 10.34
C PRO A 200 -0.03 7.85 9.15
N GLU A 201 -1.32 7.64 9.37
CA GLU A 201 -2.26 7.23 8.31
C GLU A 201 -2.27 8.24 7.16
N PHE A 202 -2.48 9.51 7.45
CA PHE A 202 -2.38 10.61 6.51
C PHE A 202 -1.10 11.42 6.75
N LYS A 203 -0.58 12.06 5.71
CA LYS A 203 0.57 12.97 5.84
C LYS A 203 0.18 14.26 6.54
N SER A 204 -1.04 14.73 6.28
CA SER A 204 -1.64 15.92 6.86
C SER A 204 -3.16 15.82 6.78
N ASP A 205 -3.86 16.69 7.50
CA ASP A 205 -5.32 16.80 7.42
C ASP A 205 -5.79 17.14 6.00
N GLU A 206 -4.95 17.84 5.22
CA GLU A 206 -5.21 18.14 3.79
C GLU A 206 -5.36 16.86 2.94
N ASP A 207 -4.67 15.76 3.28
CA ASP A 207 -4.77 14.52 2.51
C ASP A 207 -6.10 13.79 2.80
N ALA A 208 -6.61 13.87 4.03
CA ALA A 208 -7.93 13.35 4.38
C ALA A 208 -9.03 14.15 3.67
N GLU A 209 -8.92 15.48 3.67
CA GLU A 209 -9.86 16.37 2.96
C GLU A 209 -9.77 16.19 1.44
N PHE A 210 -8.57 15.97 0.91
CA PHE A 210 -8.36 15.71 -0.51
C PHE A 210 -9.16 14.51 -1.00
N VAL A 211 -9.08 13.37 -0.30
CA VAL A 211 -9.74 12.14 -0.77
C VAL A 211 -11.26 12.23 -0.66
N LYS A 212 -11.79 12.87 0.39
CA LYS A 212 -13.23 13.12 0.54
C LYS A 212 -13.74 14.03 -0.55
N THR A 213 -13.13 15.20 -0.71
CA THR A 213 -13.50 16.17 -1.74
C THR A 213 -13.43 15.58 -3.15
N LEU A 214 -12.40 14.76 -3.44
CA LEU A 214 -12.26 14.09 -4.73
C LEU A 214 -13.42 13.14 -4.98
N PHE A 215 -13.76 12.30 -3.99
CA PHE A 215 -14.89 11.36 -4.06
C PHE A 215 -16.21 12.09 -4.28
N GLU A 216 -16.55 13.03 -3.37
CA GLU A 216 -17.83 13.76 -3.40
C GLU A 216 -18.02 14.53 -4.70
N LYS A 217 -17.02 15.34 -5.09
CA LYS A 217 -17.13 16.17 -6.29
C LYS A 217 -17.16 15.35 -7.57
N THR A 218 -16.48 14.21 -7.61
CA THR A 218 -16.57 13.31 -8.76
C THR A 218 -17.97 12.72 -8.86
N LEU A 219 -18.53 12.26 -7.75
CA LEU A 219 -19.85 11.65 -7.74
C LEU A 219 -20.94 12.65 -8.11
N ILE A 220 -20.95 13.83 -7.49
CA ILE A 220 -21.94 14.88 -7.74
C ILE A 220 -21.93 15.33 -9.20
N ASN A 221 -20.76 15.43 -9.81
CA ASN A 221 -20.62 15.94 -11.18
C ASN A 221 -20.39 14.82 -12.21
N TYR A 222 -20.63 13.56 -11.87
CA TYR A 222 -20.24 12.43 -12.70
C TYR A 222 -20.85 12.51 -14.11
N ASN A 223 -22.16 12.74 -14.21
CA ASN A 223 -22.84 12.84 -15.51
C ASN A 223 -22.33 14.02 -16.35
N GLU A 224 -22.10 15.17 -15.75
CA GLU A 224 -21.50 16.34 -16.44
C GLU A 224 -20.10 15.99 -16.99
N ARG A 225 -19.30 15.21 -16.23
CA ARG A 225 -17.98 14.78 -16.66
C ARG A 225 -18.07 13.79 -17.82
N LEU A 226 -19.06 12.89 -17.81
CA LEU A 226 -19.29 11.96 -18.91
C LEU A 226 -19.67 12.71 -20.19
N GLU A 227 -20.62 13.66 -20.12
CA GLU A 227 -21.00 14.49 -21.26
C GLU A 227 -19.80 15.26 -21.81
N TYR A 228 -18.88 15.69 -20.95
CA TYR A 228 -17.66 16.38 -21.34
C TYR A 228 -16.68 15.44 -22.04
N ILE A 229 -16.52 14.21 -21.54
CA ILE A 229 -15.69 13.17 -22.16
C ILE A 229 -16.22 12.79 -23.53
N GLU A 230 -17.54 12.62 -23.69
CA GLU A 230 -18.19 12.27 -24.96
C GLU A 230 -17.87 13.26 -26.08
N LYS A 231 -17.72 14.56 -25.80
CA LYS A 231 -17.36 15.57 -26.79
C LYS A 231 -16.03 15.29 -27.47
N PHE A 232 -15.08 14.67 -26.74
CA PHE A 232 -13.73 14.40 -27.19
C PHE A 232 -13.52 12.96 -27.67
N THR A 233 -14.52 12.09 -27.49
CA THR A 233 -14.46 10.66 -27.84
C THR A 233 -15.32 10.27 -29.03
N ARG A 234 -16.06 11.20 -29.65
CA ARG A 234 -16.99 10.94 -30.80
C ARG A 234 -16.36 10.25 -31.97
N ASN A 235 -15.05 10.38 -32.20
CA ASN A 235 -14.31 9.74 -33.30
C ASN A 235 -13.74 8.37 -32.89
N TRP A 236 -14.00 7.90 -31.70
CA TRP A 236 -13.61 6.60 -31.21
C TRP A 236 -14.85 5.72 -31.14
N ASP A 237 -14.67 4.44 -31.37
CA ASP A 237 -15.76 3.46 -31.30
C ASP A 237 -16.31 3.44 -29.87
N VAL A 238 -17.46 4.11 -29.65
CA VAL A 238 -18.05 4.34 -28.31
C VAL A 238 -18.34 3.02 -27.57
N GLU A 239 -18.54 1.91 -28.31
CA GLU A 239 -18.73 0.57 -27.75
C GLU A 239 -17.48 0.01 -27.05
N ARG A 240 -16.32 0.65 -27.25
CA ARG A 240 -15.03 0.22 -26.66
C ARG A 240 -14.64 0.98 -25.40
N ILE A 241 -15.35 2.02 -25.01
CA ILE A 241 -14.99 2.76 -23.77
C ILE A 241 -15.45 1.98 -22.57
N VAL A 242 -14.50 1.40 -21.87
CA VAL A 242 -14.77 0.62 -20.66
C VAL A 242 -15.25 1.56 -19.55
N PHE A 243 -16.19 1.11 -18.71
CA PHE A 243 -16.71 1.89 -17.59
C PHE A 243 -15.58 2.46 -16.70
N MET A 244 -14.52 1.67 -16.49
CA MET A 244 -13.36 2.10 -15.69
C MET A 244 -12.62 3.28 -16.34
N ASP A 245 -12.48 3.31 -17.66
CA ASP A 245 -11.83 4.44 -18.36
C ASP A 245 -12.61 5.74 -18.14
N ASN A 246 -13.93 5.69 -18.28
CA ASN A 246 -14.80 6.82 -18.01
C ASN A 246 -14.68 7.30 -16.56
N LEU A 247 -14.64 6.37 -15.61
CA LEU A 247 -14.50 6.68 -14.19
C LEU A 247 -13.16 7.34 -13.87
N ILE A 248 -12.07 6.79 -14.41
CA ILE A 248 -10.72 7.35 -14.27
C ILE A 248 -10.66 8.76 -14.87
N MET A 249 -11.17 8.97 -16.08
CA MET A 249 -11.19 10.28 -16.73
C MET A 249 -12.07 11.28 -15.97
N ALA A 250 -13.26 10.90 -15.52
CA ALA A 250 -14.14 11.75 -14.76
C ALA A 250 -13.49 12.20 -13.43
N THR A 251 -12.78 11.29 -12.76
CA THR A 251 -12.04 11.58 -11.53
C THR A 251 -10.86 12.53 -11.81
N ALA A 252 -10.12 12.30 -12.92
CA ALA A 252 -9.04 13.18 -13.36
C ALA A 252 -9.54 14.61 -13.66
N ILE A 253 -10.63 14.74 -14.40
CA ILE A 253 -11.25 16.04 -14.71
C ILE A 253 -11.65 16.75 -13.41
N THR A 254 -12.25 16.03 -12.47
CA THR A 254 -12.62 16.59 -11.16
C THR A 254 -11.38 17.09 -10.41
N GLU A 255 -10.27 16.35 -10.40
CA GLU A 255 -9.03 16.81 -9.79
C GLU A 255 -8.45 18.04 -10.52
N LEU A 256 -8.47 18.05 -11.84
CA LEU A 256 -8.02 19.17 -12.65
C LEU A 256 -8.73 20.47 -12.29
N VAL A 257 -10.05 20.45 -12.14
CA VAL A 257 -10.85 21.66 -11.90
C VAL A 257 -11.01 22.03 -10.43
N SER A 258 -10.93 21.04 -9.52
CA SER A 258 -11.23 21.27 -8.09
C SER A 258 -10.02 21.46 -7.20
N PHE A 259 -8.82 21.13 -7.66
CA PHE A 259 -7.60 21.20 -6.84
C PHE A 259 -6.55 22.12 -7.50
N PRO A 260 -6.63 23.44 -7.27
CA PRO A 260 -5.73 24.41 -7.92
C PRO A 260 -4.24 24.20 -7.59
N SER A 261 -3.93 23.68 -6.41
CA SER A 261 -2.56 23.42 -5.97
C SER A 261 -1.87 22.24 -6.65
N ILE A 262 -2.63 21.35 -7.31
CA ILE A 262 -2.07 20.18 -7.98
C ILE A 262 -1.80 20.54 -9.44
N PRO A 263 -0.52 20.48 -9.92
CA PRO A 263 -0.18 20.76 -11.31
C PRO A 263 -0.89 19.81 -12.28
N VAL A 264 -1.27 20.31 -13.46
CA VAL A 264 -1.92 19.53 -14.52
C VAL A 264 -1.14 18.25 -14.83
N LYS A 265 0.17 18.38 -15.05
CA LYS A 265 1.03 17.25 -15.37
C LYS A 265 0.99 16.16 -14.30
N VAL A 266 0.97 16.53 -13.00
CA VAL A 266 0.90 15.55 -11.91
C VAL A 266 -0.42 14.79 -11.98
N THR A 267 -1.54 15.47 -12.20
CA THR A 267 -2.84 14.82 -12.36
C THR A 267 -2.81 13.84 -13.54
N LEU A 268 -2.35 14.27 -14.72
CA LEU A 268 -2.28 13.41 -15.90
C LEU A 268 -1.42 12.17 -15.65
N ASP A 269 -0.19 12.35 -15.19
CA ASP A 269 0.75 11.25 -14.93
C ASP A 269 0.15 10.22 -13.93
N GLU A 270 -0.50 10.70 -12.86
CA GLU A 270 -1.10 9.82 -11.85
C GLU A 270 -2.28 8.99 -12.40
N TYR A 271 -3.20 9.60 -13.15
CA TYR A 271 -4.37 8.86 -13.67
C TYR A 271 -4.02 7.96 -14.86
N ILE A 272 -3.01 8.33 -15.67
CA ILE A 272 -2.46 7.45 -16.72
C ILE A 272 -1.82 6.22 -16.07
N ASP A 273 -1.06 6.39 -15.00
CA ASP A 273 -0.47 5.27 -14.27
C ASP A 273 -1.54 4.39 -13.60
N ILE A 274 -2.58 4.98 -12.99
CA ILE A 274 -3.70 4.20 -12.45
C ILE A 274 -4.39 3.38 -13.55
N ALA A 275 -4.58 3.95 -14.74
CA ALA A 275 -5.21 3.25 -15.87
C ALA A 275 -4.43 2.01 -16.32
N LYS A 276 -3.09 2.01 -16.21
CA LYS A 276 -2.26 0.86 -16.58
C LYS A 276 -2.56 -0.38 -15.73
N PHE A 277 -2.95 -0.18 -14.46
CA PHE A 277 -3.17 -1.27 -13.50
C PHE A 277 -4.66 -1.60 -13.29
N TYR A 278 -5.55 -0.62 -13.45
CA TYR A 278 -6.97 -0.77 -13.11
C TYR A 278 -7.89 -0.79 -14.32
N SER A 279 -7.36 -0.65 -15.55
CA SER A 279 -8.16 -0.74 -16.75
C SER A 279 -7.57 -1.74 -17.78
N THR A 280 -8.09 -1.74 -19.00
CA THR A 280 -7.71 -2.70 -20.03
C THR A 280 -6.38 -2.34 -20.71
N PRO A 281 -5.68 -3.31 -21.34
CA PRO A 281 -4.51 -3.02 -22.14
C PRO A 281 -4.82 -1.97 -23.21
N GLY A 282 -4.01 -0.90 -23.27
CA GLY A 282 -4.21 0.23 -24.18
C GLY A 282 -5.03 1.39 -23.63
N SER A 283 -5.81 1.21 -22.53
CA SER A 283 -6.59 2.27 -21.91
C SER A 283 -5.74 3.47 -21.48
N SER A 284 -4.54 3.26 -20.98
CA SER A 284 -3.65 4.36 -20.57
C SER A 284 -3.30 5.29 -21.72
N THR A 285 -3.06 4.76 -22.93
CA THR A 285 -2.78 5.56 -24.13
C THR A 285 -4.03 6.31 -24.61
N PHE A 286 -5.18 5.64 -24.57
CA PHE A 286 -6.47 6.25 -24.91
C PHE A 286 -6.80 7.40 -23.95
N ILE A 287 -6.76 7.14 -22.64
CA ILE A 287 -7.04 8.13 -21.58
C ILE A 287 -6.10 9.33 -21.71
N ASN A 288 -4.80 9.10 -21.96
CA ASN A 288 -3.85 10.20 -22.19
C ASN A 288 -4.29 11.10 -23.34
N GLY A 289 -4.59 10.52 -24.50
CA GLY A 289 -4.99 11.30 -25.68
C GLY A 289 -6.30 12.07 -25.51
N VAL A 290 -7.25 11.54 -24.71
CA VAL A 290 -8.51 12.22 -24.40
C VAL A 290 -8.29 13.34 -23.38
N LEU A 291 -7.56 13.05 -22.29
CA LEU A 291 -7.28 14.04 -21.23
C LEU A 291 -6.45 15.23 -21.73
N ASP A 292 -5.51 15.02 -22.65
CA ASP A 292 -4.74 16.12 -23.27
C ASP A 292 -5.68 17.12 -23.97
N LYS A 293 -6.63 16.63 -24.81
CA LYS A 293 -7.63 17.48 -25.47
C LYS A 293 -8.55 18.17 -24.47
N ILE A 294 -8.94 17.47 -23.42
CA ILE A 294 -9.79 18.03 -22.34
C ILE A 294 -9.05 19.16 -21.61
N VAL A 295 -7.75 19.00 -21.34
CA VAL A 295 -6.94 20.05 -20.71
C VAL A 295 -6.85 21.29 -21.58
N GLU A 296 -6.65 21.13 -22.89
CA GLU A 296 -6.65 22.25 -23.86
C GLU A 296 -7.98 23.00 -23.79
N ALA A 297 -9.10 22.30 -23.91
CA ALA A 297 -10.44 22.90 -23.88
C ALA A 297 -10.75 23.57 -22.53
N LEU A 298 -10.43 22.93 -21.40
CA LEU A 298 -10.61 23.53 -20.06
C LEU A 298 -9.75 24.78 -19.86
N THR A 299 -8.58 24.84 -20.52
CA THR A 299 -7.71 26.02 -20.50
C THR A 299 -8.33 27.16 -21.30
N GLU A 300 -8.82 26.89 -22.51
CA GLU A 300 -9.51 27.85 -23.36
C GLU A 300 -10.80 28.39 -22.71
N GLU A 301 -11.54 27.52 -22.03
CA GLU A 301 -12.75 27.88 -21.29
C GLU A 301 -12.46 28.64 -19.97
N GLY A 302 -11.18 28.82 -19.58
CA GLY A 302 -10.78 29.45 -18.33
C GLY A 302 -11.17 28.71 -17.06
N LYS A 303 -11.47 27.39 -17.17
CA LYS A 303 -11.88 26.52 -16.07
C LYS A 303 -10.69 25.96 -15.27
N LEU A 304 -9.48 25.93 -15.84
CA LEU A 304 -8.25 25.52 -15.16
C LEU A 304 -7.62 26.69 -14.40
N LYS A 305 -7.92 26.77 -13.10
CA LYS A 305 -7.33 27.77 -12.20
C LYS A 305 -6.18 27.16 -11.40
N LYS A 306 -5.04 26.90 -12.04
CA LYS A 306 -3.88 26.30 -11.38
C LYS A 306 -2.97 27.36 -10.75
N THR A 307 -2.63 27.17 -9.46
CA THR A 307 -1.72 28.03 -8.68
C THR A 307 -0.37 27.38 -8.43
N GLY A 308 -0.25 26.06 -8.67
CA GLY A 308 1.01 25.32 -8.52
C GLY A 308 1.99 25.67 -9.64
N ARG A 309 3.26 25.97 -9.28
CA ARG A 309 4.34 26.11 -10.26
C ARG A 309 4.58 24.77 -10.93
N ASP A 310 4.41 24.69 -12.25
CA ASP A 310 5.00 23.62 -13.05
C ASP A 310 6.53 23.66 -12.85
N ARG A 311 7.05 22.75 -12.02
CA ARG A 311 8.49 22.52 -11.99
C ARG A 311 8.86 21.94 -13.35
N LYS A 312 9.58 22.75 -14.17
CA LYS A 312 10.21 22.28 -15.39
C LYS A 312 10.87 20.95 -15.09
N SER A 313 10.39 19.87 -15.73
CA SER A 313 10.92 18.53 -15.52
C SER A 313 12.36 18.49 -16.01
N THR A 314 13.28 18.41 -15.08
CA THR A 314 14.56 17.77 -15.38
C THR A 314 14.22 16.29 -15.51
N ARG A 315 14.41 15.73 -16.69
CA ARG A 315 14.26 14.28 -16.96
C ARG A 315 15.14 13.53 -15.96
N LEU A 316 14.55 12.98 -14.92
CA LEU A 316 15.16 11.92 -14.15
C LEU A 316 14.76 10.62 -14.81
N ASN A 317 15.77 9.92 -15.36
CA ASN A 317 15.68 8.60 -15.94
C ASN A 317 14.90 7.66 -15.00
N SER A 318 13.90 7.02 -15.56
CA SER A 318 13.12 5.94 -14.99
C SER A 318 13.97 4.68 -14.79
N SER A 319 14.66 4.61 -13.68
CA SER A 319 15.31 3.37 -13.22
C SER A 319 14.73 2.82 -11.89
N HIS A 320 13.52 3.24 -11.53
CA HIS A 320 12.80 2.73 -10.35
C HIS A 320 11.44 2.13 -10.73
N GLY A 321 11.42 1.41 -11.84
CA GLY A 321 10.22 0.73 -12.35
C GLY A 321 10.02 -0.69 -11.84
N LYS A 322 10.28 -1.00 -10.56
CA LYS A 322 10.03 -2.34 -10.01
C LYS A 322 9.12 -2.41 -8.78
N TYR A 323 8.64 -1.30 -8.25
CA TYR A 323 7.83 -1.31 -7.02
C TYR A 323 6.44 -0.71 -7.20
N LEU A 324 5.79 -1.05 -8.32
CA LEU A 324 4.39 -0.71 -8.57
C LEU A 324 3.72 -1.91 -9.21
N VAL A 325 3.64 -2.99 -8.48
CA VAL A 325 2.74 -4.10 -8.81
C VAL A 325 1.82 -4.30 -7.63
N CYS A 326 0.57 -4.19 -7.93
CA CYS A 326 -0.67 -4.34 -7.20
C CYS A 326 -1.13 -3.14 -6.44
#